data_53b88602b2c96b2936e5fedaa7bc3d66
#
_entry.id   53b88602b2c96b2936e5fedaa7bc3d66
#
_cell.length_a   1.000
_cell.length_b   1.000
_cell.length_c   1.000
_cell.angle_alpha   90.00
_cell.angle_beta   90.00
_cell.angle_gamma   90.00
#
_symmetry.space_group_name_H-M   'P 1'
#
loop_
_entity.id
_entity.type
_entity.pdbx_description
1 polymer ?
#
loop_
_entity_poly.entity_id
_entity_poly.type
_entity_poly.pdbx_seq_one_letter_code
_entity_poly.pdbx_strand_id
1 'polypeptide(L)'
;MNVVTEPFIPSAELAKPSVADTVVSRDTTPLFIRKPNPDDGWAIYELVKSCPPLDVNSAYAYLLLATQFRDTCAVATNEDDEIVGFVSGYVKSCAPDTYFLWQVAVGEKARGTGLARRLVEAVLIRPELDGVHHLETTITPDNQASWTLFRRLAERWQAPLNSREYFSTYQLGGEHDPENLVRIGPFNTVQD
;
A
#
# COMPACT_ATOMS: atom_id res chain seq x y z
N MET A 1 -21.04 41.88 -2.38
CA MET A 1 -20.50 40.54 -2.67
C MET A 1 -21.54 39.53 -2.18
N ASN A 2 -22.32 38.95 -3.09
CA ASN A 2 -23.34 37.97 -2.77
C ASN A 2 -22.69 36.60 -2.76
N VAL A 3 -22.63 35.98 -1.59
CA VAL A 3 -22.26 34.56 -1.44
C VAL A 3 -23.50 33.74 -1.82
N VAL A 4 -23.44 33.08 -2.97
CA VAL A 4 -24.47 32.09 -3.37
C VAL A 4 -24.15 30.80 -2.65
N THR A 5 -24.98 30.47 -1.65
CA THR A 5 -24.97 29.16 -1.01
C THR A 5 -25.74 28.19 -1.91
N GLU A 6 -25.05 27.27 -2.54
CA GLU A 6 -25.69 26.13 -3.20
C GLU A 6 -26.27 25.14 -2.16
N PRO A 7 -27.44 24.56 -2.43
CA PRO A 7 -28.06 23.61 -1.49
C PRO A 7 -27.31 22.30 -1.47
N PHE A 8 -27.03 21.82 -0.27
CA PHE A 8 -26.52 20.48 0.03
C PHE A 8 -27.49 19.41 -0.51
N ILE A 9 -27.05 18.62 -1.47
CA ILE A 9 -27.80 17.46 -1.98
C ILE A 9 -27.49 16.26 -1.05
N PRO A 10 -28.47 15.67 -0.37
CA PRO A 10 -28.24 14.48 0.44
C PRO A 10 -27.86 13.29 -0.44
N SER A 11 -26.88 12.53 0.03
CA SER A 11 -26.26 11.38 -0.58
C SER A 11 -27.27 10.41 -1.22
N ALA A 12 -27.10 10.16 -2.49
CA ALA A 12 -27.71 9.04 -3.17
C ALA A 12 -27.14 7.73 -2.60
N GLU A 13 -28.03 6.81 -2.39
CA GLU A 13 -27.86 5.43 -2.02
C GLU A 13 -26.64 4.78 -2.68
N LEU A 14 -25.64 4.41 -1.86
CA LEU A 14 -24.42 3.74 -2.30
C LEU A 14 -24.79 2.38 -2.88
N ALA A 15 -24.67 2.26 -4.20
CA ALA A 15 -24.72 0.99 -4.89
C ALA A 15 -23.65 0.06 -4.32
N LYS A 16 -24.05 -1.14 -3.91
CA LYS A 16 -23.14 -2.21 -3.46
C LYS A 16 -22.13 -2.49 -4.57
N PRO A 17 -20.82 -2.68 -4.24
CA PRO A 17 -19.82 -2.95 -5.25
C PRO A 17 -20.13 -4.25 -5.99
N SER A 18 -19.95 -4.22 -7.30
CA SER A 18 -20.03 -5.37 -8.18
C SER A 18 -18.92 -6.36 -7.84
N VAL A 19 -19.33 -7.61 -7.64
CA VAL A 19 -18.48 -8.75 -7.32
C VAL A 19 -17.62 -9.09 -8.53
N ALA A 20 -16.32 -8.85 -8.44
CA ALA A 20 -15.31 -9.55 -9.21
C ALA A 20 -13.96 -9.48 -8.51
N ASP A 21 -13.82 -10.18 -7.38
CA ASP A 21 -12.51 -10.46 -6.82
C ASP A 21 -12.44 -11.92 -6.39
N THR A 22 -11.46 -12.59 -6.94
CA THR A 22 -11.24 -14.03 -6.95
C THR A 22 -10.96 -14.57 -5.56
N VAL A 23 -11.78 -15.53 -5.14
CA VAL A 23 -11.60 -16.34 -3.92
C VAL A 23 -10.54 -17.40 -4.19
N VAL A 24 -9.45 -17.38 -3.45
CA VAL A 24 -8.51 -18.52 -3.35
C VAL A 24 -8.54 -19.05 -1.94
N SER A 25 -9.11 -20.24 -1.82
CA SER A 25 -9.31 -21.03 -0.60
C SER A 25 -8.04 -21.72 -0.11
N ARG A 26 -7.74 -21.54 1.19
CA ARG A 26 -7.32 -22.60 2.15
C ARG A 26 -7.46 -21.99 3.54
N ASP A 27 -8.48 -22.43 4.31
CA ASP A 27 -8.71 -22.12 5.74
C ASP A 27 -8.38 -20.69 6.22
N THR A 28 -8.77 -19.68 5.43
CA THR A 28 -8.60 -18.28 5.77
C THR A 28 -9.92 -17.56 5.56
N THR A 29 -10.38 -16.88 6.57
CA THR A 29 -11.45 -15.89 6.49
C THR A 29 -11.32 -15.08 5.19
N PRO A 30 -12.40 -14.93 4.39
CA PRO A 30 -12.35 -14.17 3.15
C PRO A 30 -11.79 -12.77 3.38
N LEU A 31 -10.87 -12.35 2.51
CA LEU A 31 -10.27 -11.02 2.56
C LEU A 31 -10.56 -10.30 1.24
N PHE A 32 -11.10 -9.08 1.36
CA PHE A 32 -11.47 -8.23 0.23
C PHE A 32 -10.46 -7.09 0.10
N ILE A 33 -9.89 -6.92 -1.09
CA ILE A 33 -8.94 -5.84 -1.36
C ILE A 33 -9.62 -4.79 -2.23
N ARG A 34 -9.56 -3.52 -1.79
CA ARG A 34 -10.19 -2.39 -2.48
C ARG A 34 -9.35 -1.12 -2.38
N LYS A 35 -9.69 -0.11 -3.16
CA LYS A 35 -9.18 1.25 -2.96
C LYS A 35 -9.68 1.77 -1.60
N PRO A 36 -8.85 2.51 -0.85
CA PRO A 36 -9.32 3.16 0.37
C PRO A 36 -10.30 4.30 0.04
N ASN A 37 -11.08 4.69 1.03
CA ASN A 37 -11.96 5.85 1.01
C ASN A 37 -11.71 6.74 2.25
N PRO A 38 -12.27 7.96 2.33
CA PRO A 38 -12.02 8.88 3.45
C PRO A 38 -12.34 8.29 4.83
N ASP A 39 -13.35 7.43 4.92
CA ASP A 39 -13.80 6.85 6.20
C ASP A 39 -12.79 5.81 6.74
N ASP A 40 -11.93 5.29 5.88
CA ASP A 40 -10.88 4.33 6.25
C ASP A 40 -9.70 4.99 7.00
N GLY A 41 -9.53 6.30 6.89
CA GLY A 41 -8.29 6.98 7.34
C GLY A 41 -7.93 6.72 8.80
N TRP A 42 -8.92 6.71 9.71
CA TRP A 42 -8.67 6.40 11.12
C TRP A 42 -8.35 4.92 11.35
N ALA A 43 -9.05 4.01 10.71
CA ALA A 43 -8.80 2.57 10.84
C ALA A 43 -7.43 2.18 10.26
N ILE A 44 -6.99 2.83 9.18
CA ILE A 44 -5.62 2.68 8.65
C ILE A 44 -4.58 3.15 9.67
N TYR A 45 -4.80 4.33 10.30
CA TYR A 45 -3.91 4.84 11.34
C TYR A 45 -3.76 3.84 12.50
N GLU A 46 -4.87 3.31 13.03
CA GLU A 46 -4.84 2.32 14.12
C GLU A 46 -4.18 1.01 13.68
N LEU A 47 -4.42 0.55 12.45
CA LEU A 47 -3.73 -0.63 11.90
C LEU A 47 -2.22 -0.43 11.86
N VAL A 48 -1.72 0.68 11.28
CA VAL A 48 -0.27 0.93 11.18
C VAL A 48 0.36 1.04 12.56
N LYS A 49 -0.30 1.74 13.49
CA LYS A 49 0.13 1.85 14.89
C LYS A 49 0.25 0.48 15.59
N SER A 50 -0.57 -0.49 15.20
CA SER A 50 -0.50 -1.86 15.72
C SER A 50 0.57 -2.74 15.06
N CYS A 51 1.31 -2.19 14.08
CA CYS A 51 2.29 -2.93 13.28
C CYS A 51 3.73 -2.44 13.46
N PRO A 52 4.32 -2.45 14.68
CA PRO A 52 5.72 -2.12 14.83
C PRO A 52 6.60 -3.10 14.01
N PRO A 53 7.73 -2.67 13.47
CA PRO A 53 8.41 -1.38 13.69
C PRO A 53 8.03 -0.27 12.66
N LEU A 54 6.84 -0.30 12.07
CA LEU A 54 6.44 0.74 11.12
C LEU A 54 6.32 2.11 11.81
N ASP A 55 6.88 3.14 11.18
CA ASP A 55 6.68 4.52 11.61
C ASP A 55 5.22 4.94 11.43
N VAL A 56 4.67 5.55 12.47
CA VAL A 56 3.28 6.02 12.47
C VAL A 56 3.24 7.47 12.04
N ASN A 57 2.63 7.74 10.90
CA ASN A 57 2.36 9.09 10.43
C ASN A 57 1.15 9.70 11.18
N SER A 58 0.88 11.00 10.97
CA SER A 58 -0.34 11.61 11.51
C SER A 58 -1.59 10.99 10.90
N ALA A 59 -2.71 10.98 11.64
CA ALA A 59 -4.00 10.54 11.09
C ALA A 59 -4.39 11.31 9.81
N TYR A 60 -4.01 12.61 9.72
CA TYR A 60 -4.23 13.42 8.53
C TYR A 60 -3.47 12.88 7.31
N ALA A 61 -2.25 12.34 7.48
CA ALA A 61 -1.52 11.74 6.37
C ALA A 61 -2.27 10.52 5.79
N TYR A 62 -2.87 9.69 6.64
CA TYR A 62 -3.66 8.55 6.18
C TYR A 62 -4.97 8.96 5.51
N LEU A 63 -5.60 10.07 5.94
CA LEU A 63 -6.73 10.67 5.21
C LEU A 63 -6.32 11.14 3.82
N LEU A 64 -5.15 11.77 3.66
CA LEU A 64 -4.64 12.15 2.34
C LEU A 64 -4.35 10.92 1.47
N LEU A 65 -3.77 9.86 2.04
CA LEU A 65 -3.53 8.61 1.32
C LEU A 65 -4.83 7.94 0.89
N ALA A 66 -5.87 7.99 1.74
CA ALA A 66 -7.18 7.42 1.44
C ALA A 66 -8.02 8.28 0.47
N THR A 67 -7.62 9.51 0.18
CA THR A 67 -8.33 10.45 -0.71
C THR A 67 -7.52 10.78 -1.96
N GLN A 68 -6.45 11.56 -1.80
CA GLN A 68 -5.67 12.10 -2.91
C GLN A 68 -4.80 11.03 -3.59
N PHE A 69 -4.37 10.00 -2.84
CA PHE A 69 -3.51 8.92 -3.34
C PHE A 69 -4.23 7.56 -3.39
N ARG A 70 -5.57 7.55 -3.32
CA ARG A 70 -6.36 6.31 -3.24
C ARG A 70 -6.10 5.33 -4.38
N ASP A 71 -5.78 5.84 -5.57
CA ASP A 71 -5.56 5.03 -6.75
C ASP A 71 -4.24 4.24 -6.70
N THR A 72 -3.31 4.70 -5.89
CA THR A 72 -2.01 4.07 -5.64
C THR A 72 -1.90 3.43 -4.24
N CYS A 73 -3.02 3.34 -3.50
CA CYS A 73 -3.13 2.72 -2.19
C CYS A 73 -4.19 1.61 -2.20
N ALA A 74 -4.07 0.61 -1.32
CA ALA A 74 -5.10 -0.40 -1.14
C ALA A 74 -5.29 -0.74 0.34
N VAL A 75 -6.52 -1.08 0.72
CA VAL A 75 -6.88 -1.70 1.98
C VAL A 75 -7.38 -3.13 1.75
N ALA A 76 -7.17 -3.99 2.73
CA ALA A 76 -7.81 -5.30 2.81
C ALA A 76 -8.73 -5.33 4.02
N THR A 77 -9.96 -5.78 3.83
CA THR A 77 -10.95 -5.97 4.90
C THR A 77 -11.28 -7.44 5.09
N ASN A 78 -11.70 -7.80 6.30
CA ASN A 78 -12.30 -9.09 6.61
C ASN A 78 -13.83 -9.06 6.35
N GLU A 79 -14.54 -10.13 6.72
CA GLU A 79 -16.01 -10.25 6.58
C GLU A 79 -16.79 -9.24 7.44
N ASP A 80 -16.20 -8.73 8.51
CA ASP A 80 -16.77 -7.72 9.40
C ASP A 80 -16.45 -6.28 8.94
N ASP A 81 -15.89 -6.13 7.72
CA ASP A 81 -15.42 -4.86 7.13
C ASP A 81 -14.30 -4.16 7.95
N GLU A 82 -13.63 -4.90 8.84
CA GLU A 82 -12.48 -4.38 9.56
C GLU A 82 -11.23 -4.36 8.67
N ILE A 83 -10.48 -3.26 8.69
CA ILE A 83 -9.23 -3.14 7.94
C ILE A 83 -8.14 -3.98 8.60
N VAL A 84 -7.67 -5.00 7.90
CA VAL A 84 -6.63 -5.95 8.34
C VAL A 84 -5.35 -5.86 7.53
N GLY A 85 -5.32 -5.06 6.48
CA GLY A 85 -4.16 -4.80 5.66
C GLY A 85 -4.23 -3.46 4.95
N PHE A 86 -3.06 -2.84 4.71
CA PHE A 86 -2.93 -1.57 4.03
C PHE A 86 -1.61 -1.50 3.26
N VAL A 87 -1.65 -0.94 2.07
CA VAL A 87 -0.47 -0.54 1.31
C VAL A 87 -0.64 0.88 0.81
N SER A 88 0.42 1.67 0.91
CA SER A 88 0.48 3.02 0.36
C SER A 88 1.71 3.20 -0.53
N GLY A 89 1.55 4.08 -1.52
CA GLY A 89 2.62 4.45 -2.41
C GLY A 89 2.15 5.46 -3.44
N TYR A 90 3.04 5.78 -4.35
CA TYR A 90 2.78 6.74 -5.44
C TYR A 90 3.66 6.43 -6.65
N VAL A 91 3.22 6.85 -7.82
CA VAL A 91 4.05 6.87 -9.03
C VAL A 91 4.97 8.07 -8.95
N LYS A 92 6.27 7.86 -9.13
CA LYS A 92 7.29 8.93 -9.01
C LYS A 92 7.14 9.93 -10.15
N SER A 93 7.01 11.21 -9.83
CA SER A 93 6.90 12.28 -10.85
C SER A 93 8.13 12.38 -11.75
N CYS A 94 9.32 12.04 -11.24
CA CYS A 94 10.57 12.07 -11.99
C CYS A 94 10.90 10.74 -12.70
N ALA A 95 10.09 9.68 -12.48
CA ALA A 95 10.23 8.36 -13.09
C ALA A 95 8.84 7.70 -13.18
N PRO A 96 8.01 8.05 -14.18
CA PRO A 96 6.61 7.63 -14.25
C PRO A 96 6.43 6.12 -14.50
N ASP A 97 7.49 5.41 -14.83
CA ASP A 97 7.55 3.95 -14.91
C ASP A 97 7.81 3.26 -13.57
N THR A 98 7.89 4.03 -12.46
CA THR A 98 8.31 3.54 -11.15
C THR A 98 7.26 3.88 -10.09
N TYR A 99 6.72 2.84 -9.46
CA TYR A 99 5.89 2.94 -8.26
C TYR A 99 6.80 2.92 -7.02
N PHE A 100 6.70 3.94 -6.18
CA PHE A 100 7.35 3.97 -4.88
C PHE A 100 6.35 3.49 -3.82
N LEU A 101 6.60 2.32 -3.24
CA LEU A 101 5.84 1.77 -2.13
C LEU A 101 6.36 2.40 -0.83
N TRP A 102 5.50 3.13 -0.13
CA TRP A 102 5.87 3.84 1.08
C TRP A 102 5.70 2.97 2.33
N GLN A 103 4.51 2.40 2.55
CA GLN A 103 4.23 1.53 3.69
C GLN A 103 3.41 0.32 3.27
N VAL A 104 3.65 -0.82 3.90
CA VAL A 104 2.79 -1.99 3.85
C VAL A 104 2.58 -2.51 5.27
N ALA A 105 1.34 -2.50 5.74
CA ALA A 105 0.93 -2.97 7.06
C ALA A 105 0.00 -4.17 6.93
N VAL A 106 0.23 -5.20 7.75
CA VAL A 106 -0.64 -6.39 7.84
C VAL A 106 -0.89 -6.69 9.31
N GLY A 107 -2.15 -6.65 9.70
CA GLY A 107 -2.59 -6.97 11.06
C GLY A 107 -2.15 -8.38 11.47
N GLU A 108 -1.88 -8.58 12.74
CA GLU A 108 -1.27 -9.81 13.27
C GLU A 108 -1.99 -11.08 12.81
N LYS A 109 -3.33 -11.11 12.88
CA LYS A 109 -4.16 -12.27 12.48
C LYS A 109 -4.10 -12.59 10.98
N ALA A 110 -3.73 -11.62 10.14
CA ALA A 110 -3.62 -11.79 8.69
C ALA A 110 -2.18 -12.02 8.21
N ARG A 111 -1.20 -12.04 9.13
CA ARG A 111 0.21 -12.32 8.79
C ARG A 111 0.37 -13.78 8.35
N GLY A 112 1.36 -14.03 7.49
CA GLY A 112 1.64 -15.38 6.96
C GLY A 112 0.68 -15.86 5.86
N THR A 113 -0.39 -15.12 5.56
CA THR A 113 -1.39 -15.48 4.51
C THR A 113 -1.01 -15.02 3.10
N GLY A 114 0.11 -14.31 2.95
CA GLY A 114 0.51 -13.68 1.69
C GLY A 114 -0.21 -12.38 1.38
N LEU A 115 -0.95 -11.81 2.35
CA LEU A 115 -1.75 -10.59 2.16
C LEU A 115 -0.91 -9.39 1.70
N ALA A 116 0.29 -9.17 2.28
CA ALA A 116 1.16 -8.08 1.87
C ALA A 116 1.45 -8.12 0.36
N ARG A 117 1.80 -9.30 -0.18
CA ARG A 117 2.00 -9.50 -1.61
C ARG A 117 0.74 -9.18 -2.42
N ARG A 118 -0.41 -9.73 -2.00
CA ARG A 118 -1.70 -9.51 -2.69
C ARG A 118 -2.07 -8.03 -2.75
N LEU A 119 -1.83 -7.27 -1.67
CA LEU A 119 -2.05 -5.83 -1.62
C LEU A 119 -1.19 -5.09 -2.64
N VAL A 120 0.11 -5.41 -2.72
CA VAL A 120 1.03 -4.79 -3.68
C VAL A 120 0.61 -5.12 -5.11
N GLU A 121 0.36 -6.39 -5.41
CA GLU A 121 -0.06 -6.84 -6.75
C GLU A 121 -1.40 -6.19 -7.14
N ALA A 122 -2.38 -6.10 -6.22
CA ALA A 122 -3.67 -5.46 -6.48
C ALA A 122 -3.56 -3.96 -6.81
N VAL A 123 -2.53 -3.27 -6.35
CA VAL A 123 -2.26 -1.89 -6.78
C VAL A 123 -1.63 -1.87 -8.17
N LEU A 124 -0.61 -2.70 -8.40
CA LEU A 124 0.19 -2.67 -9.64
C LEU A 124 -0.59 -3.08 -10.90
N ILE A 125 -1.67 -3.87 -10.76
CA ILE A 125 -2.52 -4.28 -11.91
C ILE A 125 -3.56 -3.23 -12.29
N ARG A 126 -3.66 -2.11 -11.58
CA ARG A 126 -4.67 -1.08 -11.86
C ARG A 126 -4.34 -0.29 -13.12
N PRO A 127 -5.36 0.15 -13.88
CA PRO A 127 -5.15 0.98 -15.07
C PRO A 127 -4.40 2.28 -14.79
N GLU A 128 -4.52 2.83 -13.58
CA GLU A 128 -3.81 4.05 -13.17
C GLU A 128 -2.29 3.86 -13.06
N LEU A 129 -1.84 2.60 -13.00
CA LEU A 129 -0.44 2.21 -12.96
C LEU A 129 0.02 1.55 -14.27
N ASP A 130 -0.75 1.68 -15.33
CA ASP A 130 -0.31 1.21 -16.66
C ASP A 130 1.01 1.90 -17.06
N GLY A 131 1.96 1.10 -17.53
CA GLY A 131 3.31 1.58 -17.82
C GLY A 131 4.28 1.59 -16.62
N VAL A 132 3.84 1.19 -15.42
CA VAL A 132 4.75 0.96 -14.29
C VAL A 132 5.45 -0.40 -14.47
N HIS A 133 6.77 -0.37 -14.54
CA HIS A 133 7.63 -1.55 -14.71
C HIS A 133 8.66 -1.70 -13.59
N HIS A 134 8.68 -0.78 -12.63
CA HIS A 134 9.61 -0.79 -11.51
C HIS A 134 8.87 -0.51 -10.21
N LEU A 135 9.27 -1.21 -9.15
CA LEU A 135 8.88 -0.92 -7.79
C LEU A 135 10.10 -0.47 -7.00
N GLU A 136 9.99 0.63 -6.29
CA GLU A 136 10.98 1.09 -5.32
C GLU A 136 10.36 1.19 -3.93
N THR A 137 11.19 0.98 -2.92
CA THR A 137 10.87 1.20 -1.50
C THR A 137 12.15 1.44 -0.73
N THR A 138 12.06 1.93 0.51
CA THR A 138 13.20 1.99 1.42
C THR A 138 13.02 0.98 2.55
N ILE A 139 14.14 0.36 2.98
CA ILE A 139 14.15 -0.69 4.01
C ILE A 139 15.40 -0.52 4.86
N THR A 140 15.23 -0.49 6.20
CA THR A 140 16.35 -0.58 7.12
C THR A 140 17.05 -1.95 7.03
N PRO A 141 18.35 -2.05 7.27
CA PRO A 141 19.12 -3.31 7.12
C PRO A 141 18.58 -4.48 7.95
N ASP A 142 18.01 -4.20 9.11
CA ASP A 142 17.51 -5.17 10.10
C ASP A 142 16.06 -5.63 9.85
N ASN A 143 15.28 -4.94 9.02
CA ASN A 143 13.88 -5.28 8.74
C ASN A 143 13.75 -6.52 7.85
N GLN A 144 14.02 -7.70 8.43
CA GLN A 144 14.01 -8.99 7.73
C GLN A 144 12.65 -9.33 7.12
N ALA A 145 11.55 -8.85 7.72
CA ALA A 145 10.20 -9.11 7.21
C ALA A 145 10.00 -8.42 5.84
N SER A 146 10.36 -7.14 5.74
CA SER A 146 10.33 -6.40 4.47
C SER A 146 11.29 -6.98 3.45
N TRP A 147 12.54 -7.27 3.82
CA TRP A 147 13.50 -7.91 2.91
C TRP A 147 12.97 -9.23 2.34
N THR A 148 12.33 -10.04 3.17
CA THR A 148 11.73 -11.32 2.74
C THR A 148 10.59 -11.09 1.76
N LEU A 149 9.70 -10.11 2.03
CA LEU A 149 8.60 -9.77 1.14
C LEU A 149 9.12 -9.36 -0.25
N PHE A 150 10.05 -8.39 -0.30
CA PHE A 150 10.50 -7.83 -1.58
C PHE A 150 11.38 -8.80 -2.38
N ARG A 151 12.17 -9.66 -1.74
CA ARG A 151 12.88 -10.75 -2.44
C ARG A 151 11.90 -11.73 -3.08
N ARG A 152 10.84 -12.14 -2.38
CA ARG A 152 9.81 -13.02 -2.93
C ARG A 152 9.01 -12.38 -4.06
N LEU A 153 8.75 -11.07 -4.00
CA LEU A 153 8.13 -10.35 -5.11
C LEU A 153 9.05 -10.35 -6.35
N ALA A 154 10.34 -10.05 -6.18
CA ALA A 154 11.31 -10.08 -7.26
C ALA A 154 11.44 -11.47 -7.91
N GLU A 155 11.51 -12.52 -7.09
CA GLU A 155 11.53 -13.91 -7.57
C GLU A 155 10.25 -14.25 -8.36
N ARG A 156 9.08 -13.92 -7.82
CA ARG A 156 7.78 -14.18 -8.46
C ARG A 156 7.63 -13.45 -9.79
N TRP A 157 8.07 -12.19 -9.86
CA TRP A 157 8.00 -11.38 -11.08
C TRP A 157 9.16 -11.64 -12.04
N GLN A 158 10.08 -12.55 -11.66
CA GLN A 158 11.29 -12.85 -12.43
C GLN A 158 12.09 -11.58 -12.77
N ALA A 159 12.13 -10.65 -11.83
CA ALA A 159 12.74 -9.34 -11.99
C ALA A 159 13.99 -9.18 -11.13
N PRO A 160 15.02 -8.45 -11.61
CA PRO A 160 16.19 -8.16 -10.80
C PRO A 160 15.81 -7.29 -9.58
N LEU A 161 16.43 -7.60 -8.43
CA LEU A 161 16.38 -6.78 -7.23
C LEU A 161 17.77 -6.19 -7.01
N ASN A 162 17.82 -4.86 -6.90
CA ASN A 162 19.03 -4.11 -6.57
C ASN A 162 18.79 -3.30 -5.30
N SER A 163 19.83 -3.07 -4.51
CA SER A 163 19.74 -2.21 -3.34
C SER A 163 21.00 -1.37 -3.16
N ARG A 164 20.84 -0.18 -2.59
CA ARG A 164 21.93 0.72 -2.21
C ARG A 164 21.49 1.57 -1.01
N GLU A 165 22.42 2.04 -0.22
CA GLU A 165 22.13 3.06 0.79
C GLU A 165 21.51 4.30 0.12
N TYR A 166 20.46 4.84 0.73
CA TYR A 166 19.69 5.97 0.18
C TYR A 166 19.60 7.13 1.16
N PHE A 167 19.12 6.88 2.36
CA PHE A 167 19.13 7.84 3.45
C PHE A 167 20.12 7.37 4.52
N SER A 168 21.10 8.22 4.82
CA SER A 168 22.03 7.96 5.91
C SER A 168 21.37 8.27 7.27
N THR A 169 21.90 7.67 8.34
CA THR A 169 21.54 7.98 9.72
C THR A 169 21.56 9.49 10.00
N TYR A 170 22.53 10.23 9.44
CA TYR A 170 22.62 11.67 9.61
C TYR A 170 21.42 12.41 9.00
N GLN A 171 20.97 12.03 7.80
CA GLN A 171 19.80 12.63 7.13
C GLN A 171 18.49 12.33 7.87
N LEU A 172 18.46 11.23 8.63
CA LEU A 172 17.32 10.80 9.45
C LEU A 172 17.39 11.32 10.90
N GLY A 173 18.20 12.34 11.17
CA GLY A 173 18.28 12.99 12.47
C GLY A 173 19.23 12.34 13.46
N GLY A 174 19.98 11.31 13.08
CA GLY A 174 21.02 10.67 13.90
C GLY A 174 20.53 9.55 14.83
N GLU A 175 19.23 9.32 14.94
CA GLU A 175 18.64 8.32 15.84
C GLU A 175 18.04 7.11 15.09
N HIS A 176 17.87 7.22 13.78
CA HIS A 176 17.34 6.16 12.94
C HIS A 176 18.45 5.43 12.17
N ASP A 177 18.29 4.13 11.98
CA ASP A 177 19.14 3.36 11.10
C ASP A 177 19.09 3.87 9.66
N PRO A 178 20.15 3.70 8.86
CA PRO A 178 20.12 4.12 7.46
C PRO A 178 19.08 3.34 6.67
N GLU A 179 18.52 3.97 5.65
CA GLU A 179 17.54 3.36 4.76
C GLU A 179 18.19 2.96 3.44
N ASN A 180 18.00 1.72 3.04
CA ASN A 180 18.41 1.23 1.73
C ASN A 180 17.27 1.38 0.73
N LEU A 181 17.51 2.07 -0.39
CA LEU A 181 16.63 2.00 -1.54
C LEU A 181 16.72 0.60 -2.15
N VAL A 182 15.60 -0.07 -2.21
CA VAL A 182 15.42 -1.35 -2.89
C VAL A 182 14.63 -1.09 -4.17
N ARG A 183 15.14 -1.55 -5.31
CA ARG A 183 14.50 -1.46 -6.62
C ARG A 183 14.30 -2.85 -7.21
N ILE A 184 13.08 -3.17 -7.59
CA ILE A 184 12.70 -4.37 -8.34
C ILE A 184 12.28 -3.94 -9.73
N GLY A 185 12.81 -4.60 -10.75
CA GLY A 185 12.41 -4.31 -12.13
C GLY A 185 13.60 -4.16 -13.10
N PRO A 186 13.33 -4.06 -14.41
CA PRO A 186 11.97 -4.03 -14.95
C PRO A 186 11.25 -5.38 -14.78
N PHE A 187 9.95 -5.33 -14.52
CA PHE A 187 9.07 -6.48 -14.56
C PHE A 187 8.02 -6.30 -15.67
N ASN A 188 7.54 -7.39 -16.22
CA ASN A 188 6.35 -7.37 -17.05
C ASN A 188 5.14 -7.07 -16.16
N THR A 189 4.09 -6.47 -16.73
CA THR A 189 2.84 -6.24 -16.00
C THR A 189 2.47 -7.49 -15.22
N VAL A 190 2.25 -7.32 -13.91
CA VAL A 190 1.88 -8.42 -13.02
C VAL A 190 0.59 -9.02 -13.57
N GLN A 191 0.69 -10.17 -14.23
CA GLN A 191 -0.48 -10.94 -14.69
C GLN A 191 -0.88 -11.91 -13.57
N ASP A 192 -2.18 -12.11 -13.41
CA ASP A 192 -2.79 -13.04 -12.44
C ASP A 192 -2.28 -14.49 -12.59
#